data_a721e0b8fd139b370a93fe984b686a2e
#
_entry.id   a721e0b8fd139b370a93fe984b686a2e
#
_cell.length_a   1.000
_cell.length_b   1.000
_cell.length_c   1.000
_cell.angle_alpha   90.00
_cell.angle_beta   90.00
_cell.angle_gamma   90.00
#
_symmetry.space_group_name_H-M   'P 1'
#
loop_
_entity.id
_entity.type
_entity.pdbx_description
1 polymer ?
#
loop_
_entity_poly.entity_id
_entity_poly.type
_entity_poly.pdbx_seq_one_letter_code
_entity_poly.pdbx_strand_id
1 'polypeptide(L)'
;DVAPSRGLGDVYKRQPYTVVMKACRSDNMCEREAFELNLLAKDSLIQIPKVYFTYLKDDIVSIDYICMEYVEGKDCFTDFSKLFLSKAKKRAFADKITSAMYAWHSKTNDKFGLVQNANYDEWLDYYKPFAFDILQKARNMVDRGELEPYFLKVMELAWNNFDYIFSEKVEHASLIHGDLNVMNILTDDKLNPIAIIDPLESKWADREYDLFQLKSLTGNAFGL
;
A
#
# COMPACT_ATOMS: atom_id res chain seq x y z
N ASP A 1 7.60 -7.27 26.82
CA ASP A 1 8.28 -7.54 25.53
C ASP A 1 7.29 -7.31 24.40
N VAL A 2 7.29 -6.09 23.90
CA VAL A 2 6.49 -5.74 22.72
C VAL A 2 7.33 -6.13 21.52
N ALA A 3 7.03 -7.28 20.90
CA ALA A 3 7.60 -7.60 19.62
C ALA A 3 7.25 -6.49 18.63
N PRO A 4 8.20 -6.03 17.78
CA PRO A 4 7.89 -5.05 16.76
C PRO A 4 6.90 -5.67 15.78
N SER A 5 5.62 -5.33 15.93
CA SER A 5 4.58 -5.80 15.04
C SER A 5 4.81 -5.19 13.65
N ARG A 6 5.26 -6.00 12.72
CA ARG A 6 5.09 -5.72 11.32
C ARG A 6 3.59 -5.85 11.02
N GLY A 7 2.85 -4.74 11.12
CA GLY A 7 1.59 -4.54 10.45
C GLY A 7 0.35 -5.35 10.86
N LEU A 8 0.45 -6.36 11.70
CA LEU A 8 -0.71 -7.09 12.19
C LEU A 8 -1.02 -6.64 13.62
N GLY A 9 -2.06 -5.85 13.77
CA GLY A 9 -2.59 -5.50 15.07
C GLY A 9 -3.12 -6.73 15.81
N ASP A 10 -3.26 -6.62 17.13
CA ASP A 10 -3.77 -7.69 17.96
C ASP A 10 -5.18 -8.12 17.52
N VAL A 11 -5.37 -9.43 17.32
CA VAL A 11 -6.67 -10.03 16.98
C VAL A 11 -7.36 -10.47 18.25
N TYR A 12 -8.48 -9.84 18.60
CA TYR A 12 -9.32 -10.23 19.73
C TYR A 12 -10.55 -11.00 19.26
N LYS A 13 -10.65 -12.24 19.73
CA LYS A 13 -11.86 -13.05 19.54
C LYS A 13 -12.83 -12.82 20.69
N ARG A 14 -13.89 -12.03 20.47
CA ARG A 14 -15.09 -12.06 21.31
C ARG A 14 -16.22 -12.68 20.52
N GLN A 15 -16.85 -13.72 21.07
CA GLN A 15 -18.05 -14.31 20.50
C GLN A 15 -19.13 -13.22 20.30
N PRO A 16 -19.74 -13.11 19.11
CA PRO A 16 -19.59 -13.94 17.92
C PRO A 16 -18.66 -13.36 16.84
N TYR A 17 -17.90 -12.28 17.09
CA TYR A 17 -17.15 -11.56 16.06
C TYR A 17 -15.66 -11.54 16.33
N THR A 18 -14.88 -11.74 15.28
CA THR A 18 -13.44 -11.48 15.26
C THR A 18 -13.20 -10.14 14.58
N VAL A 19 -12.38 -9.28 15.18
CA VAL A 19 -12.02 -7.97 14.63
C VAL A 19 -10.51 -7.79 14.65
N VAL A 20 -10.00 -6.90 13.81
CA VAL A 20 -8.62 -6.43 13.85
C VAL A 20 -8.61 -5.08 14.58
N MET A 21 -7.76 -4.98 15.59
CA MET A 21 -7.41 -3.71 16.26
C MET A 21 -5.98 -3.36 15.86
N LYS A 22 -5.78 -2.27 15.12
CA LYS A 22 -4.48 -1.78 14.69
C LYS A 22 -4.16 -0.47 15.41
N ALA A 23 -3.07 -0.47 16.18
CA ALA A 23 -2.55 0.74 16.82
C ALA A 23 -1.83 1.62 15.80
N CYS A 24 -2.07 2.92 15.84
CA CYS A 24 -1.47 3.88 14.94
C CYS A 24 -0.22 4.51 15.55
N ARG A 25 0.82 4.68 14.74
CA ARG A 25 2.14 5.15 15.21
C ARG A 25 2.28 6.67 15.23
N SER A 26 1.41 7.37 14.53
CA SER A 26 1.43 8.83 14.42
C SER A 26 0.02 9.38 14.48
N ASP A 27 -0.10 10.64 14.88
CA ASP A 27 -1.36 11.36 14.95
C ASP A 27 -2.06 11.36 13.57
N ASN A 28 -3.38 11.24 13.57
CA ASN A 28 -4.25 11.19 12.39
C ASN A 28 -4.05 9.99 11.45
N MET A 29 -3.14 9.06 11.74
CA MET A 29 -2.87 7.90 10.89
C MET A 29 -4.09 6.99 10.81
N CYS A 30 -4.77 6.73 11.93
CA CYS A 30 -5.94 5.86 11.98
C CYS A 30 -7.13 6.44 11.20
N GLU A 31 -7.37 7.74 11.31
CA GLU A 31 -8.46 8.40 10.57
C GLU A 31 -8.16 8.43 9.06
N ARG A 32 -6.90 8.66 8.70
CA ARG A 32 -6.46 8.60 7.31
C ARG A 32 -6.65 7.20 6.73
N GLU A 33 -6.17 6.16 7.39
CA GLU A 33 -6.33 4.77 6.94
C GLU A 33 -7.80 4.37 6.85
N ALA A 34 -8.62 4.78 7.81
CA ALA A 34 -10.07 4.55 7.78
C ALA A 34 -10.72 5.21 6.55
N PHE A 35 -10.31 6.42 6.22
CA PHE A 35 -10.79 7.12 5.03
C PHE A 35 -10.37 6.39 3.75
N GLU A 36 -9.10 5.99 3.65
CA GLU A 36 -8.51 5.30 2.50
C GLU A 36 -9.20 3.96 2.26
N LEU A 37 -9.37 3.12 3.32
CA LEU A 37 -10.10 1.85 3.23
C LEU A 37 -11.54 2.04 2.75
N ASN A 38 -12.26 3.00 3.32
CA ASN A 38 -13.64 3.30 2.91
C ASN A 38 -13.72 3.82 1.47
N LEU A 39 -12.73 4.57 1.01
CA LEU A 39 -12.68 5.06 -0.37
C LEU A 39 -12.41 3.92 -1.36
N LEU A 40 -11.41 3.07 -1.07
CA LEU A 40 -11.04 1.92 -1.90
C LEU A 40 -12.16 0.87 -1.94
N ALA A 41 -12.92 0.70 -0.84
CA ALA A 41 -14.05 -0.23 -0.78
C ALA A 41 -15.22 0.13 -1.72
N LYS A 42 -15.33 1.41 -2.13
CA LYS A 42 -16.38 1.84 -3.08
C LYS A 42 -16.12 1.22 -4.44
N ASP A 43 -17.06 0.40 -4.90
CA ASP A 43 -17.02 -0.28 -6.20
C ASP A 43 -15.78 -1.21 -6.38
N SER A 44 -15.20 -1.69 -5.28
CA SER A 44 -14.08 -2.62 -5.34
C SER A 44 -14.51 -3.98 -5.84
N LEU A 45 -13.70 -4.58 -6.73
CA LEU A 45 -13.89 -5.95 -7.24
C LEU A 45 -13.29 -7.02 -6.35
N ILE A 46 -12.67 -6.62 -5.24
CA ILE A 46 -12.09 -7.50 -4.22
C ILE A 46 -12.47 -6.93 -2.83
N GLN A 47 -12.52 -7.81 -1.82
CA GLN A 47 -12.84 -7.35 -0.47
C GLN A 47 -11.79 -6.38 0.06
N ILE A 48 -12.25 -5.29 0.62
CA ILE A 48 -11.49 -4.35 1.43
C ILE A 48 -12.07 -4.41 2.84
N PRO A 49 -11.26 -4.54 3.91
CA PRO A 49 -11.76 -4.63 5.27
C PRO A 49 -12.69 -3.47 5.61
N LYS A 50 -13.86 -3.78 6.16
CA LYS A 50 -14.80 -2.77 6.64
C LYS A 50 -14.23 -2.13 7.90
N VAL A 51 -14.17 -0.80 7.93
CA VAL A 51 -13.86 -0.06 9.15
C VAL A 51 -15.10 0.00 10.02
N TYR A 52 -14.96 -0.37 11.28
CA TYR A 52 -16.03 -0.27 12.27
C TYR A 52 -16.00 1.07 12.99
N PHE A 53 -14.81 1.46 13.48
CA PHE A 53 -14.59 2.76 14.11
C PHE A 53 -13.09 3.06 14.23
N THR A 54 -12.78 4.32 14.47
CA THR A 54 -11.47 4.79 14.94
C THR A 54 -11.61 5.31 16.36
N TYR A 55 -10.54 5.21 17.14
CA TYR A 55 -10.46 5.77 18.48
C TYR A 55 -9.22 6.64 18.59
N LEU A 56 -9.40 7.88 19.01
CA LEU A 56 -8.30 8.79 19.27
C LEU A 56 -7.88 8.67 20.73
N LYS A 57 -6.58 8.70 20.97
CA LYS A 57 -6.00 8.62 22.31
C LYS A 57 -6.61 9.64 23.25
N ASP A 58 -6.79 9.23 24.51
CA ASP A 58 -7.26 10.05 25.60
C ASP A 58 -6.46 9.76 26.89
N ASP A 59 -6.96 10.22 28.03
CA ASP A 59 -6.33 10.00 29.34
C ASP A 59 -6.37 8.52 29.81
N ILE A 60 -7.23 7.70 29.22
CA ILE A 60 -7.40 6.28 29.56
C ILE A 60 -6.61 5.39 28.61
N VAL A 61 -6.67 5.70 27.31
CA VAL A 61 -5.98 4.96 26.24
C VAL A 61 -5.00 5.89 25.55
N SER A 62 -3.72 5.64 25.75
CA SER A 62 -2.62 6.53 25.33
C SER A 62 -2.24 6.43 23.85
N ILE A 63 -2.97 5.65 23.05
CA ILE A 63 -2.64 5.39 21.64
C ILE A 63 -3.91 5.40 20.79
N ASP A 64 -3.79 5.98 19.57
CA ASP A 64 -4.85 5.91 18.57
C ASP A 64 -4.95 4.49 18.00
N TYR A 65 -6.16 4.04 17.68
CA TYR A 65 -6.36 2.76 16.99
C TYR A 65 -7.55 2.77 16.05
N ILE A 66 -7.47 1.91 15.05
CA ILE A 66 -8.56 1.60 14.12
C ILE A 66 -9.07 0.18 14.40
N CYS A 67 -10.40 0.02 14.45
CA CYS A 67 -11.07 -1.27 14.53
C CYS A 67 -11.70 -1.59 13.18
N MET A 68 -11.33 -2.75 12.63
CA MET A 68 -11.80 -3.15 11.31
C MET A 68 -12.15 -4.62 11.24
N GLU A 69 -12.75 -5.01 10.15
CA GLU A 69 -13.11 -6.39 9.84
C GLU A 69 -11.88 -7.29 9.80
N TYR A 70 -11.99 -8.43 10.48
CA TYR A 70 -11.04 -9.52 10.28
C TYR A 70 -11.44 -10.31 9.03
N VAL A 71 -10.57 -10.32 8.05
CA VAL A 71 -10.73 -11.15 6.84
C VAL A 71 -9.95 -12.44 7.06
N GLU A 72 -10.66 -13.58 7.06
CA GLU A 72 -10.03 -14.89 7.20
C GLU A 72 -9.23 -15.24 5.94
N GLY A 73 -7.92 -15.11 6.03
CA GLY A 73 -7.00 -15.34 4.92
C GLY A 73 -5.56 -15.37 5.38
N LYS A 74 -4.67 -15.68 4.45
CA LYS A 74 -3.21 -15.69 4.66
C LYS A 74 -2.56 -14.70 3.69
N ASP A 75 -1.60 -13.94 4.17
CA ASP A 75 -0.80 -13.12 3.27
C ASP A 75 0.01 -13.98 2.28
N CYS A 76 0.34 -13.40 1.14
CA CYS A 76 1.04 -14.12 0.08
C CYS A 76 2.53 -14.36 0.39
N PHE A 77 3.10 -13.68 1.38
CA PHE A 77 4.52 -13.73 1.65
C PHE A 77 4.93 -14.88 2.57
N THR A 78 4.08 -15.25 3.54
CA THR A 78 4.43 -16.25 4.57
C THR A 78 4.36 -17.68 4.09
N ASP A 79 3.71 -17.97 2.98
CA ASP A 79 3.55 -19.33 2.45
C ASP A 79 4.40 -19.55 1.19
N PHE A 80 5.61 -20.06 1.37
CA PHE A 80 6.54 -20.38 0.28
C PHE A 80 6.02 -21.40 -0.74
N SER A 81 4.98 -22.20 -0.42
CA SER A 81 4.36 -23.12 -1.38
C SER A 81 3.76 -22.38 -2.58
N LYS A 82 3.44 -21.12 -2.41
CA LYS A 82 2.89 -20.22 -3.44
C LYS A 82 3.89 -19.92 -4.57
N LEU A 83 5.18 -20.08 -4.34
CA LEU A 83 6.21 -19.90 -5.38
C LEU A 83 6.08 -20.95 -6.52
N PHE A 84 5.41 -22.07 -6.27
CA PHE A 84 5.24 -23.17 -7.22
C PHE A 84 3.87 -23.21 -7.90
N LEU A 85 3.18 -22.07 -7.95
CA LEU A 85 1.89 -21.97 -8.63
C LEU A 85 2.00 -22.35 -10.12
N SER A 86 1.01 -23.11 -10.61
CA SER A 86 0.88 -23.37 -12.04
C SER A 86 0.64 -22.07 -12.83
N LYS A 87 0.98 -22.06 -14.12
CA LYS A 87 0.74 -20.90 -14.99
C LYS A 87 -0.72 -20.44 -14.98
N ALA A 88 -1.67 -21.38 -14.97
CA ALA A 88 -3.10 -21.06 -14.93
C ALA A 88 -3.48 -20.37 -13.62
N LYS A 89 -2.95 -20.83 -12.49
CA LYS A 89 -3.18 -20.20 -11.18
C LYS A 89 -2.57 -18.81 -11.10
N LYS A 90 -1.33 -18.64 -11.57
CA LYS A 90 -0.68 -17.32 -11.64
C LYS A 90 -1.51 -16.34 -12.47
N ARG A 91 -1.99 -16.78 -13.64
CA ARG A 91 -2.83 -15.94 -14.50
C ARG A 91 -4.13 -15.55 -13.79
N ALA A 92 -4.85 -16.50 -13.20
CA ALA A 92 -6.10 -16.21 -12.48
C ALA A 92 -5.88 -15.26 -11.28
N PHE A 93 -4.75 -15.42 -10.57
CA PHE A 93 -4.35 -14.53 -9.49
C PHE A 93 -4.12 -13.11 -10.03
N ALA A 94 -3.27 -12.98 -11.04
CA ALA A 94 -2.95 -11.70 -11.67
C ALA A 94 -4.19 -11.02 -12.25
N ASP A 95 -5.03 -11.76 -12.98
CA ASP A 95 -6.28 -11.23 -13.57
C ASP A 95 -7.20 -10.64 -12.49
N LYS A 96 -7.30 -11.28 -11.32
CA LYS A 96 -8.15 -10.78 -10.23
C LYS A 96 -7.60 -9.51 -9.59
N ILE A 97 -6.30 -9.47 -9.30
CA ILE A 97 -5.65 -8.31 -8.68
C ILE A 97 -5.61 -7.13 -9.64
N THR A 98 -5.21 -7.34 -10.89
CA THR A 98 -5.16 -6.27 -11.89
C THR A 98 -6.55 -5.75 -12.24
N SER A 99 -7.60 -6.58 -12.19
CA SER A 99 -8.99 -6.12 -12.36
C SER A 99 -9.42 -5.21 -11.21
N ALA A 100 -9.09 -5.56 -9.96
CA ALA A 100 -9.39 -4.73 -8.81
C ALA A 100 -8.62 -3.39 -8.88
N MET A 101 -7.33 -3.45 -9.19
CA MET A 101 -6.49 -2.28 -9.40
C MET A 101 -7.07 -1.38 -10.51
N TYR A 102 -7.44 -1.94 -11.66
CA TYR A 102 -8.02 -1.20 -12.77
C TYR A 102 -9.31 -0.48 -12.38
N ALA A 103 -10.16 -1.10 -11.54
CA ALA A 103 -11.38 -0.47 -11.04
C ALA A 103 -11.08 0.80 -10.21
N TRP A 104 -10.00 0.80 -9.44
CA TRP A 104 -9.54 2.02 -8.75
C TRP A 104 -8.93 3.03 -9.71
N HIS A 105 -8.03 2.59 -10.59
CA HIS A 105 -7.34 3.43 -11.55
C HIS A 105 -8.28 4.11 -12.56
N SER A 106 -9.48 3.57 -12.78
CA SER A 106 -10.50 4.20 -13.60
C SER A 106 -11.21 5.37 -12.92
N LYS A 107 -11.05 5.52 -11.61
CA LYS A 107 -11.52 6.69 -10.86
C LYS A 107 -10.46 7.79 -10.98
N THR A 108 -10.86 8.96 -11.45
CA THR A 108 -9.96 10.07 -11.71
C THR A 108 -10.31 11.30 -10.88
N ASN A 109 -9.36 12.17 -10.69
CA ASN A 109 -9.49 13.47 -10.05
C ASN A 109 -8.78 14.54 -10.88
N ASP A 110 -9.15 15.80 -10.69
CA ASP A 110 -8.55 16.94 -11.42
C ASP A 110 -7.19 17.34 -10.83
N LYS A 111 -6.87 16.90 -9.62
CA LYS A 111 -5.65 17.24 -8.90
C LYS A 111 -4.94 15.99 -8.39
N PHE A 112 -3.62 16.09 -8.34
CA PHE A 112 -2.74 15.08 -7.78
C PHE A 112 -2.47 15.31 -6.29
N GLY A 113 -2.09 14.25 -5.57
CA GLY A 113 -1.73 14.29 -4.16
C GLY A 113 -2.48 13.27 -3.31
N LEU A 114 -2.37 13.39 -1.99
CA LEU A 114 -3.07 12.50 -1.06
C LEU A 114 -4.60 12.60 -1.26
N VAL A 115 -5.31 11.48 -1.14
CA VAL A 115 -6.77 11.43 -1.40
C VAL A 115 -7.58 12.44 -0.57
N GLN A 116 -7.09 12.84 0.61
CA GLN A 116 -7.75 13.82 1.47
C GLN A 116 -7.32 15.27 1.18
N ASN A 117 -6.23 15.47 0.42
CA ASN A 117 -5.66 16.80 0.17
C ASN A 117 -4.92 16.84 -1.19
N ALA A 118 -5.62 16.50 -2.25
CA ALA A 118 -5.09 16.61 -3.62
C ALA A 118 -5.16 18.07 -4.08
N ASN A 119 -4.02 18.71 -4.28
CA ASN A 119 -3.94 20.14 -4.59
C ASN A 119 -2.90 20.48 -5.67
N TYR A 120 -2.20 19.50 -6.24
CA TYR A 120 -1.19 19.71 -7.28
C TYR A 120 -1.81 19.61 -8.67
N ASP A 121 -1.39 20.47 -9.59
CA ASP A 121 -1.86 20.45 -10.98
C ASP A 121 -1.19 19.35 -11.81
N GLU A 122 0.05 19.01 -11.47
CA GLU A 122 0.81 17.98 -12.15
C GLU A 122 1.35 16.94 -11.17
N TRP A 123 1.49 15.67 -11.65
CA TRP A 123 2.01 14.59 -10.82
C TRP A 123 3.42 14.87 -10.31
N LEU A 124 4.28 15.43 -11.15
CA LEU A 124 5.67 15.69 -10.79
C LEU A 124 5.84 16.83 -9.78
N ASP A 125 4.89 17.74 -9.67
CA ASP A 125 4.91 18.76 -8.61
C ASP A 125 4.79 18.13 -7.22
N TYR A 126 4.05 17.02 -7.12
CA TYR A 126 3.95 16.21 -5.90
C TYR A 126 5.12 15.23 -5.76
N TYR A 127 5.44 14.48 -6.83
CA TYR A 127 6.32 13.33 -6.74
C TYR A 127 7.82 13.70 -6.69
N LYS A 128 8.25 14.73 -7.42
CA LYS A 128 9.67 15.10 -7.49
C LYS A 128 10.24 15.54 -6.13
N PRO A 129 9.55 16.39 -5.32
CA PRO A 129 9.98 16.71 -3.96
C PRO A 129 10.03 15.46 -3.05
N PHE A 130 9.06 14.57 -3.15
CA PHE A 130 9.06 13.31 -2.40
C PHE A 130 10.26 12.42 -2.77
N ALA A 131 10.55 12.24 -4.06
CA ALA A 131 11.68 11.45 -4.53
C ALA A 131 13.01 12.07 -4.09
N PHE A 132 13.12 13.40 -4.06
CA PHE A 132 14.30 14.11 -3.55
C PHE A 132 14.50 13.90 -2.06
N ASP A 133 13.44 13.93 -1.26
CA ASP A 133 13.51 13.65 0.18
C ASP A 133 14.02 12.23 0.47
N ILE A 134 13.55 11.24 -0.30
CA ILE A 134 14.06 9.86 -0.23
C ILE A 134 15.55 9.80 -0.54
N LEU A 135 16.01 10.51 -1.58
CA LEU A 135 17.45 10.57 -1.90
C LEU A 135 18.26 11.21 -0.76
N GLN A 136 17.77 12.27 -0.14
CA GLN A 136 18.46 12.90 1.00
C GLN A 136 18.51 11.97 2.21
N LYS A 137 17.44 11.23 2.49
CA LYS A 137 17.44 10.20 3.54
C LYS A 137 18.47 9.11 3.25
N ALA A 138 18.59 8.66 2.01
CA ALA A 138 19.59 7.67 1.61
C ALA A 138 21.03 8.19 1.82
N ARG A 139 21.32 9.44 1.49
CA ARG A 139 22.62 10.08 1.78
C ARG A 139 22.95 10.03 3.26
N ASN A 140 22.02 10.48 4.10
CA ASN A 140 22.19 10.45 5.55
C ASN A 140 22.39 9.02 6.10
N MET A 141 21.73 8.01 5.52
CA MET A 141 21.91 6.62 5.91
C MET A 141 23.31 6.09 5.52
N VAL A 142 23.84 6.47 4.36
CA VAL A 142 25.21 6.13 3.96
C VAL A 142 26.21 6.78 4.90
N ASP A 143 26.03 8.07 5.24
CA ASP A 143 26.92 8.79 6.16
C ASP A 143 26.95 8.16 7.56
N ARG A 144 25.84 7.52 7.99
CA ARG A 144 25.75 6.78 9.25
C ARG A 144 26.17 5.31 9.14
N GLY A 145 26.54 4.83 7.95
CA GLY A 145 26.89 3.43 7.70
C GLY A 145 25.69 2.45 7.75
N GLU A 146 24.48 2.95 7.61
CA GLU A 146 23.23 2.17 7.62
C GLU A 146 22.80 1.69 6.23
N LEU A 147 23.37 2.27 5.16
CA LEU A 147 23.12 1.92 3.77
C LEU A 147 24.43 1.79 3.01
N GLU A 148 24.55 0.74 2.21
CA GLU A 148 25.73 0.54 1.35
C GLU A 148 25.83 1.65 0.27
N PRO A 149 27.04 2.25 0.05
CA PRO A 149 27.22 3.35 -0.90
C PRO A 149 26.80 3.01 -2.35
N TYR A 150 26.78 1.74 -2.71
CA TYR A 150 26.32 1.29 -4.03
C TYR A 150 24.87 1.68 -4.30
N PHE A 151 23.97 1.52 -3.31
CA PHE A 151 22.56 1.88 -3.48
C PHE A 151 22.39 3.38 -3.70
N LEU A 152 23.15 4.20 -2.96
CA LEU A 152 23.13 5.66 -3.17
C LEU A 152 23.56 6.04 -4.58
N LYS A 153 24.62 5.42 -5.13
CA LYS A 153 25.04 5.68 -6.52
C LYS A 153 23.94 5.38 -7.54
N VAL A 154 23.20 4.29 -7.34
CA VAL A 154 22.06 3.94 -8.22
C VAL A 154 20.94 4.98 -8.10
N MET A 155 20.62 5.42 -6.89
CA MET A 155 19.61 6.46 -6.64
C MET A 155 20.02 7.82 -7.24
N GLU A 156 21.28 8.20 -7.11
CA GLU A 156 21.81 9.42 -7.71
C GLU A 156 21.81 9.36 -9.25
N LEU A 157 22.12 8.21 -9.82
CA LEU A 157 22.01 8.01 -11.27
C LEU A 157 20.55 8.17 -11.74
N ALA A 158 19.59 7.58 -11.04
CA ALA A 158 18.19 7.75 -11.33
C ALA A 158 17.75 9.22 -11.19
N TRP A 159 18.19 9.90 -10.13
CA TRP A 159 17.89 11.31 -9.91
C TRP A 159 18.46 12.22 -11.00
N ASN A 160 19.70 11.99 -11.43
CA ASN A 160 20.35 12.76 -12.49
C ASN A 160 19.67 12.56 -13.87
N ASN A 161 18.91 11.48 -14.03
CA ASN A 161 18.10 11.20 -15.21
C ASN A 161 16.59 11.38 -14.97
N PHE A 162 16.20 12.04 -13.88
CA PHE A 162 14.80 12.12 -13.45
C PHE A 162 13.88 12.64 -14.56
N ASP A 163 14.23 13.77 -15.17
CA ASP A 163 13.39 14.39 -16.20
C ASP A 163 13.33 13.59 -17.51
N TYR A 164 14.34 12.74 -17.77
CA TYR A 164 14.30 11.77 -18.87
C TYR A 164 13.42 10.57 -18.55
N ILE A 165 13.50 10.03 -17.32
CA ILE A 165 12.68 8.90 -16.86
C ILE A 165 11.19 9.29 -16.83
N PHE A 166 10.88 10.50 -16.37
CA PHE A 166 9.53 11.03 -16.25
C PHE A 166 9.22 12.06 -17.36
N SER A 167 9.59 11.75 -18.61
CA SER A 167 9.38 12.64 -19.75
C SER A 167 7.93 12.72 -20.23
N GLU A 168 7.13 11.69 -19.94
CA GLU A 168 5.73 11.64 -20.35
C GLU A 168 4.84 12.31 -19.30
N LYS A 169 3.92 13.15 -19.79
CA LYS A 169 2.95 13.83 -18.92
C LYS A 169 1.87 12.85 -18.47
N VAL A 170 1.60 12.82 -17.18
CA VAL A 170 0.45 12.09 -16.61
C VAL A 170 -0.80 12.96 -16.79
N GLU A 171 -1.69 12.56 -17.68
CA GLU A 171 -2.88 13.35 -18.05
C GLU A 171 -3.97 13.34 -16.97
N HIS A 172 -4.10 12.25 -16.23
CA HIS A 172 -5.17 12.05 -15.24
C HIS A 172 -4.63 11.52 -13.93
N ALA A 173 -5.03 12.14 -12.85
CA ALA A 173 -4.78 11.65 -11.50
C ALA A 173 -5.71 10.46 -11.22
N SER A 174 -5.17 9.24 -11.20
CA SER A 174 -5.92 8.03 -10.89
C SER A 174 -5.88 7.72 -9.40
N LEU A 175 -6.97 7.11 -8.86
CA LEU A 175 -6.95 6.60 -7.50
C LEU A 175 -6.03 5.39 -7.42
N ILE A 176 -5.02 5.45 -6.56
CA ILE A 176 -4.09 4.35 -6.29
C ILE A 176 -4.16 3.89 -4.83
N HIS A 177 -3.80 2.63 -4.59
CA HIS A 177 -3.67 2.06 -3.25
C HIS A 177 -2.48 2.66 -2.48
N GLY A 178 -1.37 2.89 -3.17
CA GLY A 178 -0.15 3.52 -2.64
C GLY A 178 0.86 2.55 -2.03
N ASP A 179 0.44 1.34 -1.64
CA ASP A 179 1.32 0.23 -1.21
C ASP A 179 0.78 -1.13 -1.67
N LEU A 180 0.41 -1.23 -2.94
CA LEU A 180 -0.18 -2.44 -3.52
C LEU A 180 0.91 -3.48 -3.82
N ASN A 181 1.37 -4.17 -2.80
CA ASN A 181 2.34 -5.26 -2.92
C ASN A 181 1.75 -6.61 -2.46
N VAL A 182 2.47 -7.71 -2.70
CA VAL A 182 1.96 -9.06 -2.41
C VAL A 182 1.73 -9.35 -0.92
N MET A 183 2.35 -8.61 -0.01
CA MET A 183 2.14 -8.77 1.44
C MET A 183 0.77 -8.21 1.85
N ASN A 184 0.24 -7.27 1.08
CA ASN A 184 -1.06 -6.65 1.32
C ASN A 184 -2.21 -7.36 0.60
N ILE A 185 -1.95 -8.56 0.03
CA ILE A 185 -2.96 -9.40 -0.63
C ILE A 185 -3.21 -10.63 0.23
N LEU A 186 -4.45 -10.79 0.70
CA LEU A 186 -4.88 -11.99 1.41
C LEU A 186 -5.43 -13.03 0.43
N THR A 187 -5.14 -14.30 0.72
CA THR A 187 -5.59 -15.45 -0.07
C THR A 187 -6.34 -16.46 0.79
N ASP A 188 -7.25 -17.20 0.17
CA ASP A 188 -7.84 -18.40 0.75
C ASP A 188 -6.85 -19.61 0.73
N ASP A 189 -7.25 -20.74 1.31
CA ASP A 189 -6.44 -21.97 1.32
C ASP A 189 -6.18 -22.55 -0.09
N LYS A 190 -6.93 -22.12 -1.10
CA LYS A 190 -6.73 -22.50 -2.51
C LYS A 190 -5.87 -21.49 -3.27
N LEU A 191 -5.30 -20.51 -2.55
CA LEU A 191 -4.47 -19.43 -3.10
C LEU A 191 -5.21 -18.53 -4.10
N ASN A 192 -6.51 -18.33 -3.91
CA ASN A 192 -7.23 -17.28 -4.63
C ASN A 192 -7.14 -15.97 -3.85
N PRO A 193 -6.87 -14.84 -4.49
CA PRO A 193 -6.93 -13.53 -3.80
C PRO A 193 -8.35 -13.28 -3.31
N ILE A 194 -8.50 -12.93 -2.04
CA ILE A 194 -9.79 -12.66 -1.40
C ILE A 194 -9.93 -11.24 -0.93
N ALA A 195 -8.85 -10.62 -0.46
CA ALA A 195 -8.88 -9.23 -0.01
C ALA A 195 -7.56 -8.51 -0.29
N ILE A 196 -7.63 -7.19 -0.31
CA ILE A 196 -6.47 -6.28 -0.27
C ILE A 196 -6.61 -5.43 0.98
N ILE A 197 -5.50 -5.25 1.70
CA ILE A 197 -5.44 -4.60 3.00
C ILE A 197 -4.33 -3.55 3.03
N ASP A 198 -4.31 -2.76 4.09
CA ASP A 198 -3.20 -1.89 4.47
C ASP A 198 -2.81 -0.85 3.41
N PRO A 199 -3.75 0.02 2.96
CA PRO A 199 -3.39 1.13 2.10
C PRO A 199 -2.45 2.06 2.87
N LEU A 200 -1.42 2.57 2.18
CA LEU A 200 -0.51 3.52 2.77
C LEU A 200 -0.45 4.78 1.91
N GLU A 201 -1.04 5.85 2.42
CA GLU A 201 -1.10 7.12 1.71
C GLU A 201 -1.67 6.95 0.30
N SER A 202 -2.87 6.39 0.20
CA SER A 202 -3.61 6.38 -1.07
C SER A 202 -3.66 7.76 -1.69
N LYS A 203 -3.47 7.81 -3.00
CA LYS A 203 -3.25 9.06 -3.73
C LYS A 203 -4.12 9.13 -4.98
N TRP A 204 -4.35 10.34 -5.41
CA TRP A 204 -4.65 10.68 -6.79
C TRP A 204 -3.33 10.89 -7.51
N ALA A 205 -2.90 9.93 -8.31
CA ALA A 205 -1.52 9.79 -8.75
C ALA A 205 -1.39 9.22 -10.16
N ASP A 206 -0.15 9.07 -10.61
CA ASP A 206 0.18 8.21 -11.72
C ASP A 206 -0.12 6.75 -11.33
N ARG A 207 -0.98 6.09 -12.09
CA ARG A 207 -1.38 4.69 -11.89
C ARG A 207 -0.21 3.70 -11.99
N GLU A 208 0.88 4.06 -12.65
CA GLU A 208 2.06 3.21 -12.75
C GLU A 208 2.74 3.00 -11.39
N TYR A 209 2.47 3.85 -10.41
CA TYR A 209 2.98 3.71 -9.06
C TYR A 209 2.54 2.38 -8.41
N ASP A 210 1.27 1.99 -8.53
CA ASP A 210 0.79 0.70 -8.03
C ASP A 210 1.38 -0.49 -8.82
N LEU A 211 1.61 -0.33 -10.13
CA LEU A 211 2.25 -1.36 -10.96
C LEU A 211 3.68 -1.66 -10.48
N PHE A 212 4.43 -0.62 -10.12
CA PHE A 212 5.76 -0.78 -9.55
C PHE A 212 5.70 -1.55 -8.22
N GLN A 213 4.76 -1.22 -7.34
CA GLN A 213 4.57 -1.89 -6.06
C GLN A 213 4.21 -3.38 -6.25
N LEU A 214 3.28 -3.70 -7.13
CA LEU A 214 2.91 -5.08 -7.46
C LEU A 214 4.09 -5.90 -7.96
N LYS A 215 4.92 -5.32 -8.82
CA LYS A 215 6.09 -5.99 -9.39
C LYS A 215 7.25 -6.11 -8.40
N SER A 216 7.25 -5.33 -7.34
CA SER A 216 8.28 -5.37 -6.29
C SER A 216 8.29 -6.72 -5.56
N LEU A 217 9.37 -7.00 -4.81
CA LEU A 217 9.52 -8.20 -4.02
C LEU A 217 9.28 -9.48 -4.84
N THR A 218 8.22 -10.23 -4.51
CA THR A 218 7.91 -11.54 -5.10
C THR A 218 6.75 -11.51 -6.10
N GLY A 219 6.35 -10.33 -6.59
CA GLY A 219 5.22 -10.19 -7.50
C GLY A 219 5.30 -11.11 -8.73
N ASN A 220 6.48 -11.25 -9.32
CA ASN A 220 6.71 -12.17 -10.44
C ASN A 220 6.36 -13.65 -10.13
N ALA A 221 6.45 -14.07 -8.87
CA ALA A 221 6.07 -15.44 -8.46
C ALA A 221 4.56 -15.69 -8.62
N PHE A 222 3.76 -14.64 -8.57
CA PHE A 222 2.29 -14.67 -8.74
C PHE A 222 1.84 -14.27 -10.16
N GLY A 223 2.76 -13.93 -11.05
CA GLY A 223 2.46 -13.50 -12.41
C GLY A 223 2.09 -12.01 -12.54
N LEU A 224 2.43 -11.23 -11.53
CA LEU A 224 2.22 -9.77 -11.46
C LEU A 224 3.36 -9.02 -12.13
#